data_72cff9d617f2f415ae7b060c44251270
#
_entry.id   72cff9d617f2f415ae7b060c44251270
#
_cell.length_a   1.000
_cell.length_b   1.000
_cell.length_c   1.000
_cell.angle_alpha   90.00
_cell.angle_beta   90.00
_cell.angle_gamma   90.00
#
_symmetry.space_group_name_H-M   'P 1'
#
loop_
_entity.id
_entity.type
_entity.pdbx_description
1 polymer ?
#
loop_
_entity_poly.entity_id
_entity_poly.type
_entity_poly.pdbx_seq_one_letter_code
_entity_poly.pdbx_strand_id
1 'polypeptide(L)'
;MSATRLMIVGTLLFTGVTAAATTSGSDGWSAAQLDELRSLSLTALDPVPADPTNRVADDPRAARLGERLFFDTRLSSDGKVACGTCHQPDRDFQDGTALGRGVGVTAKRTMPVAATSRSPFLFWDGRKDSLWAQALGPLESAVEHGGTRGQYAHVIAQGYRADYEGLFGPLPDLSGVPASAGPAGNSQEVSAWQSLRQEQRDNVTGVFVNVGKAIAAYERRIEFGPARFDRYVDAITNRNPAEGILTNDEIAGLKLFMGKANCTQCHNGPLLTNYEFHNTGVPPRAELPIDDGRLTGAASVLKDEFNCRSRWSDNRTGCAELDYLVTDDHVLERAYKVPSLRNVAERAPYMNAGQFATLKQVLDHYNRAPAAPKGHTELKSLRLKTEELRQLEAFLRTLTGPSVVNGAAPRGPGR
;
A
#
# COMPACT_ATOMS: atom_id res chain seq x y z
N MET A 1 66.00 -73.32 -16.56
CA MET A 1 65.82 -71.89 -16.25
C MET A 1 64.33 -71.61 -16.36
N SER A 2 63.60 -71.63 -15.25
CA SER A 2 62.14 -71.56 -15.20
C SER A 2 61.74 -70.17 -14.82
N ALA A 3 60.90 -69.50 -15.59
CA ALA A 3 60.35 -68.19 -15.34
C ALA A 3 58.92 -68.34 -14.82
N THR A 4 58.71 -68.06 -13.56
CA THR A 4 57.40 -68.07 -12.88
C THR A 4 56.67 -66.79 -13.20
N ARG A 5 55.50 -66.84 -13.85
CA ARG A 5 54.60 -65.70 -14.01
C ARG A 5 53.68 -65.52 -12.81
N LEU A 6 53.76 -64.36 -12.19
CA LEU A 6 52.90 -63.96 -11.13
C LEU A 6 51.63 -63.32 -11.73
N MET A 7 50.47 -63.92 -11.49
CA MET A 7 49.16 -63.30 -11.84
C MET A 7 48.73 -62.39 -10.66
N ILE A 8 48.55 -61.11 -10.96
CA ILE A 8 47.93 -60.14 -10.05
C ILE A 8 46.44 -60.10 -10.36
N VAL A 9 45.61 -60.55 -9.44
CA VAL A 9 44.16 -60.45 -9.51
C VAL A 9 43.81 -59.05 -8.90
N GLY A 10 43.41 -58.14 -9.76
CA GLY A 10 42.92 -56.81 -9.36
C GLY A 10 41.46 -56.90 -8.95
N THR A 11 41.17 -56.66 -7.66
CA THR A 11 39.81 -56.53 -7.12
C THR A 11 39.30 -55.13 -7.44
N LEU A 12 38.33 -55.00 -8.33
CA LEU A 12 37.60 -53.76 -8.59
C LEU A 12 36.60 -53.52 -7.46
N LEU A 13 36.91 -52.55 -6.61
CA LEU A 13 35.98 -51.99 -5.63
C LEU A 13 35.02 -51.07 -6.35
N PHE A 14 33.77 -51.52 -6.56
CA PHE A 14 32.65 -50.65 -6.96
C PHE A 14 32.27 -49.78 -5.72
N THR A 15 32.71 -48.54 -5.70
CA THR A 15 32.16 -47.54 -4.81
C THR A 15 30.78 -47.14 -5.32
N GLY A 16 29.75 -47.69 -4.69
CA GLY A 16 28.36 -47.24 -4.93
C GLY A 16 28.20 -45.78 -4.52
N VAL A 17 28.03 -44.90 -5.50
CA VAL A 17 27.55 -43.54 -5.22
C VAL A 17 26.09 -43.66 -4.78
N THR A 18 25.86 -43.62 -3.47
CA THR A 18 24.52 -43.42 -2.93
C THR A 18 24.07 -42.01 -3.32
N ALA A 19 23.20 -41.91 -4.32
CA ALA A 19 22.47 -40.70 -4.60
C ALA A 19 21.69 -40.33 -3.32
N ALA A 20 22.09 -39.24 -2.67
CA ALA A 20 21.30 -38.68 -1.59
C ALA A 20 19.91 -38.40 -2.14
N ALA A 21 18.91 -39.13 -1.67
CA ALA A 21 17.53 -38.84 -1.94
C ALA A 21 17.27 -37.45 -1.35
N THR A 22 17.15 -36.44 -2.21
CA THR A 22 16.61 -35.15 -1.83
C THR A 22 15.19 -35.41 -1.37
N THR A 23 14.95 -35.36 -0.04
CA THR A 23 13.62 -35.36 0.52
C THR A 23 12.93 -34.10 -0.02
N SER A 24 12.18 -34.27 -1.12
CA SER A 24 11.22 -33.26 -1.55
C SER A 24 10.25 -33.04 -0.41
N GLY A 25 10.09 -31.79 0.03
CA GLY A 25 9.03 -31.41 0.96
C GLY A 25 7.68 -31.92 0.44
N SER A 26 6.70 -32.05 1.32
CA SER A 26 5.40 -32.71 1.09
C SER A 26 4.66 -32.34 -0.19
N ASP A 27 5.00 -31.20 -0.84
CA ASP A 27 4.32 -30.69 -2.05
C ASP A 27 5.26 -30.52 -3.27
N GLY A 28 6.47 -31.15 -3.23
CA GLY A 28 7.42 -31.15 -4.35
C GLY A 28 8.12 -29.81 -4.60
N TRP A 29 8.29 -28.97 -3.59
CA TRP A 29 9.04 -27.73 -3.70
C TRP A 29 10.56 -27.96 -3.70
N SER A 30 11.28 -27.34 -4.62
CA SER A 30 12.73 -27.28 -4.62
C SER A 30 13.24 -26.32 -3.52
N ALA A 31 14.52 -26.41 -3.16
CA ALA A 31 15.13 -25.52 -2.19
C ALA A 31 15.01 -24.03 -2.62
N ALA A 32 15.26 -23.73 -3.89
CA ALA A 32 15.11 -22.36 -4.43
C ALA A 32 13.66 -21.84 -4.32
N GLN A 33 12.67 -22.71 -4.59
CA GLN A 33 11.27 -22.33 -4.44
C GLN A 33 10.89 -22.11 -2.98
N LEU A 34 11.45 -22.89 -2.03
CA LEU A 34 11.23 -22.67 -0.61
C LEU A 34 11.82 -21.31 -0.14
N ASP A 35 12.98 -20.92 -0.68
CA ASP A 35 13.56 -19.61 -0.37
C ASP A 35 12.71 -18.46 -0.95
N GLU A 36 12.21 -18.61 -2.19
CA GLU A 36 11.27 -17.64 -2.77
C GLU A 36 9.98 -17.57 -1.94
N LEU A 37 9.38 -18.69 -1.54
CA LEU A 37 8.19 -18.72 -0.70
C LEU A 37 8.40 -18.01 0.64
N ARG A 38 9.56 -18.21 1.29
CA ARG A 38 9.90 -17.46 2.52
C ARG A 38 9.89 -15.97 2.28
N SER A 39 10.46 -15.51 1.16
CA SER A 39 10.51 -14.08 0.82
C SER A 39 9.13 -13.45 0.57
N LEU A 40 8.14 -14.26 0.20
CA LEU A 40 6.75 -13.82 -0.03
C LEU A 40 5.89 -13.84 1.24
N SER A 41 6.35 -14.47 2.32
CA SER A 41 5.60 -14.59 3.58
C SER A 41 5.76 -13.36 4.47
N LEU A 42 4.73 -13.01 5.22
CA LEU A 42 4.79 -11.94 6.24
C LEU A 42 5.84 -12.20 7.34
N THR A 43 6.31 -13.45 7.51
CA THR A 43 7.41 -13.76 8.42
C THR A 43 8.75 -13.14 8.00
N ALA A 44 8.90 -12.79 6.73
CA ALA A 44 10.05 -12.08 6.18
C ALA A 44 9.88 -10.56 6.18
N LEU A 45 8.78 -10.03 6.73
CA LEU A 45 8.52 -8.60 6.75
C LEU A 45 9.41 -7.92 7.79
N ASP A 46 10.26 -7.01 7.32
CA ASP A 46 11.10 -6.18 8.20
C ASP A 46 10.24 -5.30 9.14
N PRO A 47 10.78 -4.79 10.24
CA PRO A 47 10.13 -3.76 11.05
C PRO A 47 9.67 -2.57 10.21
N VAL A 48 8.63 -1.85 10.69
CA VAL A 48 8.17 -0.62 10.01
C VAL A 48 9.35 0.35 9.88
N PRO A 49 9.69 0.85 8.68
CA PRO A 49 10.82 1.76 8.50
C PRO A 49 10.60 3.06 9.26
N ALA A 50 11.68 3.65 9.79
CA ALA A 50 11.63 4.96 10.41
C ALA A 50 11.16 6.02 9.40
N ASP A 51 10.37 6.99 9.87
CA ASP A 51 9.98 8.15 9.07
C ASP A 51 10.65 9.42 9.64
N PRO A 52 11.83 9.78 9.14
CA PRO A 52 12.54 10.96 9.64
C PRO A 52 11.84 12.28 9.31
N THR A 53 10.90 12.27 8.36
CA THR A 53 10.14 13.47 7.95
C THR A 53 9.02 13.81 8.93
N ASN A 54 8.74 12.90 9.87
CA ASN A 54 7.72 13.06 10.91
C ASN A 54 8.29 12.65 12.29
N ARG A 55 8.74 13.61 13.08
CA ARG A 55 9.36 13.35 14.39
C ARG A 55 8.46 12.65 15.41
N VAL A 56 7.14 12.63 15.18
CA VAL A 56 6.16 11.96 16.06
C VAL A 56 5.61 10.66 15.44
N ALA A 57 6.23 10.17 14.35
CA ALA A 57 5.76 9.00 13.60
C ALA A 57 5.53 7.75 14.47
N ASP A 58 6.39 7.52 15.44
CA ASP A 58 6.35 6.34 16.32
C ASP A 58 5.93 6.70 17.77
N ASP A 59 5.52 7.96 18.04
CA ASP A 59 5.01 8.36 19.36
C ASP A 59 3.57 7.79 19.57
N PRO A 60 3.36 6.95 20.59
CA PRO A 60 2.04 6.38 20.87
C PRO A 60 0.98 7.42 21.24
N ARG A 61 1.38 8.61 21.71
CA ARG A 61 0.45 9.72 21.99
C ARG A 61 -0.03 10.33 20.67
N ALA A 62 0.87 10.51 19.69
CA ALA A 62 0.53 10.99 18.35
C ALA A 62 -0.39 10.00 17.65
N ALA A 63 -0.11 8.69 17.74
CA ALA A 63 -0.99 7.67 17.18
C ALA A 63 -2.41 7.70 17.79
N ARG A 64 -2.54 7.91 19.09
CA ARG A 64 -3.88 8.06 19.73
C ARG A 64 -4.62 9.34 19.28
N LEU A 65 -3.91 10.45 19.14
CA LEU A 65 -4.50 11.66 18.57
C LEU A 65 -4.91 11.42 17.12
N GLY A 66 -4.03 10.80 16.31
CA GLY A 66 -4.28 10.45 14.92
C GLY A 66 -5.48 9.52 14.74
N GLU A 67 -5.65 8.51 15.60
CA GLU A 67 -6.82 7.63 15.58
C GLU A 67 -8.11 8.43 15.80
N ARG A 68 -8.15 9.33 16.78
CA ARG A 68 -9.32 10.16 17.02
C ARG A 68 -9.62 11.09 15.85
N LEU A 69 -8.60 11.68 15.25
CA LEU A 69 -8.74 12.53 14.06
C LEU A 69 -9.18 11.73 12.82
N PHE A 70 -8.70 10.51 12.64
CA PHE A 70 -9.06 9.64 11.54
C PHE A 70 -10.56 9.30 11.49
N PHE A 71 -11.24 9.31 12.64
CA PHE A 71 -12.68 9.06 12.76
C PHE A 71 -13.51 10.32 13.04
N ASP A 72 -12.89 11.51 13.05
CA ASP A 72 -13.62 12.76 13.36
C ASP A 72 -14.24 13.39 12.11
N THR A 73 -15.55 13.35 12.01
CA THR A 73 -16.29 13.92 10.89
C THR A 73 -16.25 15.45 10.84
N ARG A 74 -15.88 16.14 11.95
CA ARG A 74 -15.68 17.60 11.96
C ARG A 74 -14.53 18.06 11.04
N LEU A 75 -13.70 17.10 10.57
CA LEU A 75 -12.67 17.35 9.58
C LEU A 75 -13.21 17.33 8.15
N SER A 76 -14.52 17.47 7.94
CA SER A 76 -15.11 17.68 6.62
C SER A 76 -15.98 18.91 6.58
N SER A 77 -16.19 19.46 5.38
CA SER A 77 -16.98 20.69 5.16
C SER A 77 -18.45 20.53 5.55
N ASP A 78 -19.00 19.33 5.46
CA ASP A 78 -20.39 19.00 5.80
C ASP A 78 -20.56 18.34 7.18
N GLY A 79 -19.46 18.07 7.88
CA GLY A 79 -19.45 17.40 9.18
C GLY A 79 -19.86 15.93 9.15
N LYS A 80 -19.82 15.25 7.98
CA LYS A 80 -20.29 13.87 7.82
C LYS A 80 -19.22 12.89 7.36
N VAL A 81 -18.10 13.38 6.83
CA VAL A 81 -17.02 12.58 6.27
C VAL A 81 -15.81 12.58 7.21
N ALA A 82 -15.28 11.41 7.47
CA ALA A 82 -14.00 11.18 8.15
C ALA A 82 -13.13 10.27 7.29
N CYS A 83 -11.84 10.10 7.57
CA CYS A 83 -11.00 9.12 6.89
C CYS A 83 -11.61 7.71 6.98
N GLY A 84 -12.13 7.36 8.19
CA GLY A 84 -12.84 6.10 8.44
C GLY A 84 -14.14 5.91 7.66
N THR A 85 -14.70 6.93 7.00
CA THR A 85 -15.87 6.80 6.13
C THR A 85 -15.52 6.00 4.86
N CYS A 86 -14.34 6.26 4.28
CA CYS A 86 -13.82 5.57 3.10
C CYS A 86 -12.88 4.42 3.49
N HIS A 87 -12.14 4.55 4.60
CA HIS A 87 -11.21 3.54 5.09
C HIS A 87 -11.81 2.79 6.29
N GLN A 88 -12.78 1.92 6.01
CA GLN A 88 -13.58 1.20 7.02
C GLN A 88 -12.78 0.04 7.62
N PRO A 89 -12.56 0.00 8.96
CA PRO A 89 -11.73 -1.05 9.58
C PRO A 89 -12.28 -2.47 9.43
N ASP A 90 -13.61 -2.61 9.38
CA ASP A 90 -14.32 -3.88 9.17
C ASP A 90 -14.29 -4.37 7.72
N ARG A 91 -13.75 -3.55 6.80
CA ARG A 91 -13.58 -3.84 5.38
C ARG A 91 -12.13 -3.72 4.90
N ASP A 92 -11.18 -4.10 5.74
CA ASP A 92 -9.75 -3.99 5.40
C ASP A 92 -9.32 -2.54 5.05
N PHE A 93 -9.89 -1.55 5.77
CA PHE A 93 -9.65 -0.11 5.58
C PHE A 93 -9.92 0.38 4.15
N GLN A 94 -11.00 -0.08 3.54
CA GLN A 94 -11.53 0.38 2.25
C GLN A 94 -13.07 0.49 2.30
N ASP A 95 -13.70 1.03 1.24
CA ASP A 95 -15.16 1.24 1.17
C ASP A 95 -15.91 0.21 0.30
N GLY A 96 -15.18 -0.62 -0.48
CA GLY A 96 -15.78 -1.59 -1.39
C GLY A 96 -16.49 -0.98 -2.60
N THR A 97 -16.25 0.30 -2.90
CA THR A 97 -16.86 1.00 -4.05
C THR A 97 -15.89 1.17 -5.21
N ALA A 98 -16.41 1.35 -6.42
CA ALA A 98 -15.60 1.58 -7.61
C ALA A 98 -14.88 2.94 -7.58
N LEU A 99 -15.53 3.94 -7.00
CA LEU A 99 -15.01 5.29 -6.80
C LEU A 99 -15.30 5.71 -5.36
N GLY A 100 -14.32 6.32 -4.69
CA GLY A 100 -14.47 6.77 -3.31
C GLY A 100 -15.58 7.82 -3.18
N ARG A 101 -16.26 7.83 -2.02
CA ARG A 101 -17.39 8.73 -1.73
C ARG A 101 -17.12 9.52 -0.46
N GLY A 102 -16.70 10.77 -0.64
CA GLY A 102 -16.62 11.78 0.41
C GLY A 102 -17.81 12.74 0.35
N VAL A 103 -17.56 14.04 0.46
CA VAL A 103 -18.57 15.09 0.19
C VAL A 103 -19.01 15.10 -1.27
N GLY A 104 -18.21 14.53 -2.16
CA GLY A 104 -18.49 14.25 -3.56
C GLY A 104 -18.07 12.84 -3.96
N VAL A 105 -17.76 12.62 -5.23
CA VAL A 105 -17.29 11.34 -5.78
C VAL A 105 -15.90 11.54 -6.38
N THR A 106 -14.94 10.71 -5.99
CA THR A 106 -13.57 10.75 -6.50
C THR A 106 -13.46 10.12 -7.89
N ALA A 107 -12.37 10.40 -8.61
CA ALA A 107 -12.08 9.75 -9.89
C ALA A 107 -11.33 8.40 -9.74
N LYS A 108 -11.00 8.00 -8.53
CA LYS A 108 -10.26 6.76 -8.23
C LYS A 108 -10.90 5.99 -7.08
N ARG A 109 -10.60 4.73 -7.04
CA ARG A 109 -11.00 3.83 -5.97
C ARG A 109 -10.22 4.14 -4.69
N THR A 110 -10.89 4.02 -3.54
CA THR A 110 -10.25 4.05 -2.22
C THR A 110 -9.22 2.92 -2.09
N MET A 111 -7.97 3.27 -1.77
CA MET A 111 -6.91 2.29 -1.49
C MET A 111 -6.96 1.89 -0.01
N PRO A 112 -6.65 0.64 0.34
CA PRO A 112 -6.47 0.27 1.75
C PRO A 112 -5.28 0.99 2.35
N VAL A 113 -5.34 1.31 3.65
CA VAL A 113 -4.25 1.98 4.37
C VAL A 113 -3.30 1.01 5.09
N ALA A 114 -3.62 -0.29 5.15
CA ALA A 114 -2.76 -1.27 5.80
C ALA A 114 -1.38 -1.34 5.14
N ALA A 115 -0.32 -1.32 5.94
CA ALA A 115 1.09 -1.38 5.57
C ALA A 115 1.57 -0.27 4.60
N THR A 116 0.82 0.83 4.46
CA THR A 116 1.20 1.95 3.57
C THR A 116 2.45 2.70 4.03
N SER A 117 2.85 2.56 5.30
CA SER A 117 4.10 3.08 5.85
C SER A 117 5.37 2.58 5.16
N ARG A 118 5.26 1.54 4.35
CA ARG A 118 6.37 0.90 3.62
C ARG A 118 6.43 1.33 2.15
N SER A 119 5.43 2.07 1.68
CA SER A 119 5.37 2.52 0.30
C SER A 119 6.15 3.82 0.13
N PRO A 120 7.15 3.89 -0.78
CA PRO A 120 7.93 5.11 -1.01
C PRO A 120 7.08 6.24 -1.60
N PHE A 121 6.04 5.89 -2.35
CA PHE A 121 5.07 6.83 -2.90
C PHE A 121 3.64 6.37 -2.62
N LEU A 122 2.73 7.31 -2.38
CA LEU A 122 1.35 7.08 -1.97
C LEU A 122 0.36 7.55 -3.03
N PHE A 123 -0.89 7.07 -2.95
CA PHE A 123 -1.90 7.08 -4.00
C PHE A 123 -1.57 6.18 -5.19
N TRP A 124 -2.54 6.00 -6.10
CA TRP A 124 -2.40 5.18 -7.30
C TRP A 124 -1.31 5.69 -8.25
N ASP A 125 -1.15 7.00 -8.33
CA ASP A 125 -0.22 7.73 -9.19
C ASP A 125 1.10 8.12 -8.50
N GLY A 126 1.21 7.88 -7.20
CA GLY A 126 2.42 8.18 -6.43
C GLY A 126 2.68 9.68 -6.24
N ARG A 127 1.64 10.50 -6.18
CA ARG A 127 1.75 11.97 -6.06
C ARG A 127 2.10 12.49 -4.68
N LYS A 128 2.38 11.59 -3.70
CA LYS A 128 2.85 11.92 -2.35
C LYS A 128 3.98 10.99 -1.94
N ASP A 129 4.95 11.50 -1.20
CA ASP A 129 6.19 10.83 -0.79
C ASP A 129 6.27 10.50 0.71
N SER A 130 5.23 10.81 1.46
CA SER A 130 5.14 10.48 2.89
C SER A 130 3.70 10.34 3.35
N LEU A 131 3.46 9.54 4.41
CA LEU A 131 2.11 9.33 4.96
C LEU A 131 1.49 10.63 5.43
N TRP A 132 2.26 11.51 6.12
CA TRP A 132 1.70 12.75 6.62
C TRP A 132 1.30 13.71 5.49
N ALA A 133 2.08 13.77 4.42
CA ALA A 133 1.74 14.56 3.23
C ALA A 133 0.53 13.96 2.50
N GLN A 134 0.42 12.63 2.48
CA GLN A 134 -0.73 11.94 1.90
C GLN A 134 -2.01 12.27 2.66
N ALA A 135 -1.99 12.20 4.00
CA ALA A 135 -3.16 12.48 4.84
C ALA A 135 -3.73 13.90 4.64
N LEU A 136 -2.89 14.87 4.28
CA LEU A 136 -3.31 16.25 4.01
C LEU A 136 -4.10 16.39 2.70
N GLY A 137 -3.83 15.54 1.71
CA GLY A 137 -4.47 15.62 0.40
C GLY A 137 -6.00 15.51 0.46
N PRO A 138 -6.57 14.43 1.01
CA PRO A 138 -8.00 14.25 1.18
C PRO A 138 -8.69 15.36 1.98
N LEU A 139 -8.02 15.92 2.98
CA LEU A 139 -8.56 16.98 3.82
C LEU A 139 -8.91 18.23 3.02
N GLU A 140 -8.05 18.67 2.09
CA GLU A 140 -8.29 19.82 1.22
C GLU A 140 -9.00 19.47 -0.11
N SER A 141 -9.20 18.17 -0.41
CA SER A 141 -9.87 17.75 -1.65
C SER A 141 -11.36 18.08 -1.62
N ALA A 142 -11.83 18.86 -2.61
CA ALA A 142 -13.21 19.30 -2.71
C ALA A 142 -14.24 18.16 -2.86
N VAL A 143 -13.81 16.95 -3.18
CA VAL A 143 -14.69 15.78 -3.33
C VAL A 143 -14.49 14.73 -2.21
N GLU A 144 -13.48 14.90 -1.34
CA GLU A 144 -13.21 13.99 -0.22
C GLU A 144 -13.69 14.63 1.08
N HIS A 145 -12.90 15.42 1.78
CA HIS A 145 -13.33 16.14 2.99
C HIS A 145 -13.86 17.55 2.69
N GLY A 146 -13.30 18.24 1.71
CA GLY A 146 -13.72 19.58 1.29
C GLY A 146 -13.54 20.67 2.36
N GLY A 147 -12.70 20.41 3.38
CA GLY A 147 -12.49 21.34 4.46
C GLY A 147 -11.33 22.31 4.21
N THR A 148 -11.06 23.18 5.18
CA THR A 148 -10.04 24.22 5.08
C THR A 148 -9.06 24.21 6.25
N ARG A 149 -7.83 24.73 6.05
CA ARG A 149 -6.80 24.78 7.10
C ARG A 149 -7.26 25.52 8.35
N GLY A 150 -8.03 26.63 8.19
CA GLY A 150 -8.63 27.38 9.30
C GLY A 150 -9.60 26.53 10.10
N GLN A 151 -10.48 25.78 9.42
CA GLN A 151 -11.41 24.84 10.07
C GLN A 151 -10.67 23.83 10.93
N TYR A 152 -9.62 23.21 10.40
CA TYR A 152 -8.84 22.19 11.11
C TYR A 152 -8.15 22.78 12.34
N ALA A 153 -7.58 23.98 12.24
CA ALA A 153 -6.97 24.66 13.37
C ALA A 153 -7.99 24.91 14.49
N HIS A 154 -9.20 25.35 14.15
CA HIS A 154 -10.28 25.54 15.14
C HIS A 154 -10.78 24.22 15.74
N VAL A 155 -10.91 23.15 14.97
CA VAL A 155 -11.26 21.81 15.49
C VAL A 155 -10.22 21.33 16.50
N ILE A 156 -8.93 21.52 16.21
CA ILE A 156 -7.84 21.19 17.15
C ILE A 156 -7.95 22.06 18.42
N ALA A 157 -8.15 23.35 18.28
CA ALA A 157 -8.25 24.26 19.43
C ALA A 157 -9.41 23.91 20.36
N GLN A 158 -10.54 23.50 19.80
CA GLN A 158 -11.77 23.21 20.56
C GLN A 158 -11.78 21.79 21.16
N GLY A 159 -11.25 20.80 20.45
CA GLY A 159 -11.45 19.41 20.83
C GLY A 159 -10.18 18.64 21.20
N TYR A 160 -9.00 19.17 20.90
CA TYR A 160 -7.74 18.42 20.96
C TYR A 160 -6.55 19.21 21.52
N ARG A 161 -6.79 20.42 22.07
CA ARG A 161 -5.72 21.33 22.49
C ARG A 161 -4.67 20.66 23.37
N ALA A 162 -5.06 19.98 24.43
CA ALA A 162 -4.10 19.38 25.37
C ALA A 162 -3.27 18.27 24.72
N ASP A 163 -3.88 17.41 23.89
CA ASP A 163 -3.17 16.36 23.17
C ASP A 163 -2.21 16.95 22.14
N TYR A 164 -2.65 18.00 21.43
CA TYR A 164 -1.82 18.71 20.44
C TYR A 164 -0.63 19.39 21.11
N GLU A 165 -0.86 20.19 22.16
CA GLU A 165 0.21 20.94 22.84
C GLU A 165 1.24 20.03 23.50
N GLY A 166 0.81 18.85 24.00
CA GLY A 166 1.71 17.83 24.55
C GLY A 166 2.64 17.17 23.52
N LEU A 167 2.36 17.32 22.22
CA LEU A 167 3.15 16.73 21.11
C LEU A 167 3.92 17.77 20.31
N PHE A 168 3.28 18.91 20.03
CA PHE A 168 3.75 19.87 19.04
C PHE A 168 4.13 21.22 19.63
N GLY A 169 3.90 21.42 20.93
CA GLY A 169 4.07 22.70 21.61
C GLY A 169 2.82 23.56 21.57
N PRO A 170 2.87 24.80 22.11
CA PRO A 170 1.71 25.68 22.25
C PRO A 170 0.96 25.86 20.94
N LEU A 171 -0.37 25.78 21.00
CA LEU A 171 -1.21 26.11 19.85
C LEU A 171 -1.10 27.61 19.56
N PRO A 172 -0.91 28.03 18.29
CA PRO A 172 -0.82 29.44 17.94
C PRO A 172 -2.12 30.18 18.26
N ASP A 173 -2.03 31.51 18.44
CA ASP A 173 -3.21 32.35 18.55
C ASP A 173 -4.02 32.32 17.24
N LEU A 174 -5.26 31.89 17.33
CA LEU A 174 -6.20 31.84 16.23
C LEU A 174 -7.16 33.02 16.20
N SER A 175 -6.94 34.06 17.03
CA SER A 175 -7.76 35.29 17.00
C SER A 175 -7.64 35.93 15.60
N GLY A 176 -8.79 36.27 15.03
CA GLY A 176 -8.87 36.81 13.67
C GLY A 176 -8.64 35.80 12.52
N VAL A 177 -8.45 34.51 12.82
CA VAL A 177 -8.48 33.46 11.81
C VAL A 177 -9.93 33.03 11.56
N PRO A 178 -10.49 33.21 10.34
CA PRO A 178 -11.85 32.76 10.06
C PRO A 178 -12.00 31.24 10.21
N ALA A 179 -13.19 30.81 10.63
CA ALA A 179 -13.49 29.38 10.81
C ALA A 179 -13.42 28.58 9.50
N SER A 180 -13.59 29.24 8.35
CA SER A 180 -13.44 28.64 7.02
C SER A 180 -12.47 29.50 6.21
N ALA A 181 -11.18 29.19 6.27
CA ALA A 181 -10.13 29.85 5.48
C ALA A 181 -9.08 28.84 5.02
N GLY A 182 -8.77 28.81 3.76
CA GLY A 182 -7.76 27.89 3.18
C GLY A 182 -7.31 28.32 1.81
N PRO A 183 -6.13 27.84 1.35
CA PRO A 183 -5.65 28.09 0.00
C PRO A 183 -6.47 27.33 -1.07
N ALA A 184 -7.16 26.26 -0.65
CA ALA A 184 -8.17 25.54 -1.42
C ALA A 184 -9.56 25.77 -0.82
N GLY A 185 -10.60 25.56 -1.63
CA GLY A 185 -11.98 25.78 -1.23
C GLY A 185 -12.72 26.70 -2.19
N ASN A 186 -13.86 27.23 -1.78
CA ASN A 186 -14.62 28.19 -2.58
C ASN A 186 -13.97 29.60 -2.55
N SER A 187 -14.47 30.51 -3.39
CA SER A 187 -13.90 31.84 -3.52
C SER A 187 -13.89 32.68 -2.24
N GLN A 188 -14.87 32.48 -1.34
CA GLN A 188 -14.94 33.18 -0.06
C GLN A 188 -13.86 32.65 0.92
N GLU A 189 -13.67 31.34 0.99
CA GLU A 189 -12.66 30.68 1.81
C GLU A 189 -11.24 31.05 1.37
N VAL A 190 -10.99 31.09 0.06
CA VAL A 190 -9.72 31.53 -0.52
C VAL A 190 -9.48 33.01 -0.25
N SER A 191 -10.49 33.88 -0.40
CA SER A 191 -10.39 35.31 -0.08
C SER A 191 -10.11 35.54 1.41
N ALA A 192 -10.80 34.80 2.28
CA ALA A 192 -10.57 34.83 3.73
C ALA A 192 -9.13 34.42 4.08
N TRP A 193 -8.62 33.39 3.42
CA TRP A 193 -7.21 32.95 3.56
C TRP A 193 -6.23 34.01 3.11
N GLN A 194 -6.46 34.63 1.96
CA GLN A 194 -5.60 35.67 1.40
C GLN A 194 -5.56 36.93 2.27
N SER A 195 -6.64 37.23 2.99
CA SER A 195 -6.71 38.38 3.91
C SER A 195 -5.86 38.21 5.18
N LEU A 196 -5.47 36.98 5.53
CA LEU A 196 -4.61 36.71 6.68
C LEU A 196 -3.17 37.21 6.42
N ARG A 197 -2.49 37.68 7.50
CA ARG A 197 -1.06 37.94 7.45
C ARG A 197 -0.28 36.64 7.20
N GLN A 198 0.89 36.74 6.59
CA GLN A 198 1.72 35.57 6.28
C GLN A 198 1.99 34.71 7.52
N GLU A 199 2.30 35.34 8.66
CA GLU A 199 2.52 34.65 9.93
C GLU A 199 1.31 33.81 10.37
N GLN A 200 0.10 34.36 10.22
CA GLN A 200 -1.13 33.63 10.56
C GLN A 200 -1.34 32.43 9.60
N ARG A 201 -1.09 32.62 8.30
CA ARG A 201 -1.14 31.52 7.33
C ARG A 201 -0.13 30.42 7.65
N ASP A 202 1.09 30.81 8.03
CA ASP A 202 2.14 29.85 8.41
C ASP A 202 1.77 29.09 9.69
N ASN A 203 1.27 29.77 10.69
CA ASN A 203 0.83 29.19 11.95
C ASN A 203 -0.31 28.18 11.73
N VAL A 204 -1.33 28.56 10.97
CA VAL A 204 -2.47 27.69 10.63
C VAL A 204 -2.03 26.49 9.78
N THR A 205 -1.13 26.71 8.81
CA THR A 205 -0.56 25.62 8.03
C THR A 205 0.26 24.66 8.90
N GLY A 206 1.00 25.17 9.90
CA GLY A 206 1.72 24.35 10.88
C GLY A 206 0.77 23.42 11.66
N VAL A 207 -0.37 23.93 12.09
CA VAL A 207 -1.39 23.09 12.75
C VAL A 207 -1.92 22.02 11.79
N PHE A 208 -2.24 22.39 10.56
CA PHE A 208 -2.71 21.47 9.53
C PHE A 208 -1.70 20.35 9.24
N VAL A 209 -0.42 20.68 9.10
CA VAL A 209 0.66 19.70 8.92
C VAL A 209 0.74 18.74 10.12
N ASN A 210 0.63 19.26 11.34
CA ASN A 210 0.67 18.45 12.55
C ASN A 210 -0.54 17.49 12.64
N VAL A 211 -1.71 17.88 12.12
CA VAL A 211 -2.86 16.96 11.95
C VAL A 211 -2.48 15.80 11.04
N GLY A 212 -1.88 16.06 9.87
CA GLY A 212 -1.39 15.01 8.98
C GLY A 212 -0.34 14.11 9.64
N LYS A 213 0.61 14.69 10.39
CA LYS A 213 1.64 13.94 11.13
C LYS A 213 1.06 13.02 12.20
N ALA A 214 0.03 13.47 12.91
CA ALA A 214 -0.66 12.64 13.89
C ALA A 214 -1.47 11.50 13.23
N ILE A 215 -2.20 11.78 12.13
CA ILE A 215 -2.93 10.76 11.37
C ILE A 215 -1.95 9.71 10.84
N ALA A 216 -0.82 10.11 10.25
CA ALA A 216 0.23 9.22 9.78
C ALA A 216 0.78 8.31 10.90
N ALA A 217 0.97 8.84 12.12
CA ALA A 217 1.39 8.03 13.26
C ALA A 217 0.38 6.93 13.63
N TYR A 218 -0.91 7.15 13.42
CA TYR A 218 -1.93 6.10 13.56
C TYR A 218 -1.86 5.10 12.41
N GLU A 219 -1.83 5.56 11.15
CA GLU A 219 -1.80 4.70 9.95
C GLU A 219 -0.59 3.77 9.94
N ARG A 220 0.57 4.20 10.44
CA ARG A 220 1.78 3.37 10.59
C ARG A 220 1.57 2.14 11.46
N ARG A 221 0.53 2.10 12.27
CA ARG A 221 0.20 0.96 13.14
C ARG A 221 -0.73 -0.04 12.49
N ILE A 222 -1.28 0.26 11.31
CA ILE A 222 -2.21 -0.60 10.58
C ILE A 222 -1.40 -1.52 9.67
N GLU A 223 -1.34 -2.80 10.02
CA GLU A 223 -0.56 -3.82 9.34
C GLU A 223 -1.43 -5.02 8.96
N PHE A 224 -0.92 -5.88 8.08
CA PHE A 224 -1.56 -7.15 7.77
C PHE A 224 -1.15 -8.22 8.79
N GLY A 225 -2.12 -8.99 9.26
CA GLY A 225 -1.86 -10.22 9.99
C GLY A 225 -1.73 -11.42 9.06
N PRO A 226 -1.24 -12.57 9.59
CA PRO A 226 -0.92 -13.75 8.77
C PRO A 226 -2.17 -14.37 8.14
N ALA A 227 -2.10 -14.60 6.82
CA ALA A 227 -3.08 -15.31 6.01
C ALA A 227 -2.86 -16.83 6.03
N ARG A 228 -3.76 -17.60 5.37
CA ARG A 228 -3.56 -19.06 5.20
C ARG A 228 -2.27 -19.37 4.45
N PHE A 229 -1.93 -18.58 3.44
CA PHE A 229 -0.68 -18.66 2.71
C PHE A 229 0.54 -18.58 3.64
N ASP A 230 0.58 -17.61 4.56
CA ASP A 230 1.72 -17.46 5.49
C ASP A 230 1.87 -18.67 6.41
N ARG A 231 0.75 -19.20 6.93
CA ARG A 231 0.76 -20.42 7.77
C ARG A 231 1.25 -21.63 6.99
N TYR A 232 0.89 -21.75 5.71
CA TYR A 232 1.39 -22.81 4.83
C TYR A 232 2.90 -22.69 4.63
N VAL A 233 3.39 -21.49 4.28
CA VAL A 233 4.83 -21.25 4.11
C VAL A 233 5.60 -21.55 5.40
N ASP A 234 5.10 -21.07 6.54
CA ASP A 234 5.72 -21.36 7.84
C ASP A 234 5.78 -22.88 8.12
N ALA A 235 4.72 -23.61 7.86
CA ALA A 235 4.68 -25.05 8.05
C ALA A 235 5.73 -25.78 7.19
N ILE A 236 5.75 -25.55 5.87
CA ILE A 236 6.67 -26.26 4.95
C ILE A 236 8.13 -25.86 5.16
N THR A 237 8.41 -24.62 5.55
CA THR A 237 9.80 -24.16 5.75
C THR A 237 10.37 -24.58 7.09
N ASN A 238 9.54 -24.81 8.10
CA ASN A 238 9.91 -25.33 9.40
C ASN A 238 9.74 -26.85 9.52
N ARG A 239 9.41 -27.53 8.40
CA ARG A 239 9.18 -29.00 8.35
C ARG A 239 8.07 -29.46 9.29
N ASN A 240 7.08 -28.62 9.51
CA ASN A 240 5.86 -28.96 10.23
C ASN A 240 4.82 -29.55 9.28
N PRO A 241 3.81 -30.28 9.79
CA PRO A 241 2.70 -30.75 8.96
C PRO A 241 1.98 -29.58 8.29
N ALA A 242 1.93 -29.58 6.95
CA ALA A 242 1.26 -28.57 6.14
C ALA A 242 -0.04 -29.09 5.46
N GLU A 243 -0.32 -30.39 5.65
CA GLU A 243 -1.49 -31.04 5.05
C GLU A 243 -2.79 -30.33 5.45
N GLY A 244 -3.62 -30.01 4.45
CA GLY A 244 -4.91 -29.38 4.65
C GLY A 244 -4.86 -27.86 4.91
N ILE A 245 -3.68 -27.23 5.05
CA ILE A 245 -3.60 -25.75 5.15
C ILE A 245 -3.98 -25.12 3.82
N LEU A 246 -3.43 -25.63 2.70
CA LEU A 246 -3.85 -25.28 1.35
C LEU A 246 -4.35 -26.53 0.63
N THR A 247 -5.29 -26.35 -0.29
CA THR A 247 -5.76 -27.41 -1.20
C THR A 247 -4.79 -27.60 -2.37
N ASN A 248 -4.91 -28.72 -3.07
CA ASN A 248 -4.11 -28.99 -4.29
C ASN A 248 -4.26 -27.89 -5.36
N ASP A 249 -5.47 -27.34 -5.51
CA ASP A 249 -5.73 -26.27 -6.47
C ASP A 249 -5.04 -24.95 -6.04
N GLU A 250 -5.06 -24.64 -4.76
CA GLU A 250 -4.37 -23.44 -4.21
C GLU A 250 -2.85 -23.57 -4.35
N ILE A 251 -2.28 -24.75 -4.12
CA ILE A 251 -0.87 -25.05 -4.34
C ILE A 251 -0.51 -24.97 -5.84
N ALA A 252 -1.36 -25.52 -6.71
CA ALA A 252 -1.16 -25.39 -8.16
C ALA A 252 -1.21 -23.92 -8.61
N GLY A 253 -2.15 -23.15 -8.07
CA GLY A 253 -2.24 -21.71 -8.32
C GLY A 253 -1.01 -20.94 -7.84
N LEU A 254 -0.45 -21.29 -6.67
CA LEU A 254 0.79 -20.72 -6.15
C LEU A 254 1.98 -21.03 -7.08
N LYS A 255 2.08 -22.28 -7.58
CA LYS A 255 3.10 -22.66 -8.56
C LYS A 255 2.96 -21.88 -9.87
N LEU A 256 1.73 -21.62 -10.32
CA LEU A 256 1.49 -20.77 -11.50
C LEU A 256 1.89 -19.31 -11.22
N PHE A 257 1.57 -18.77 -10.06
CA PHE A 257 1.89 -17.40 -9.65
C PHE A 257 3.40 -17.12 -9.68
N MET A 258 4.20 -18.05 -9.11
CA MET A 258 5.66 -17.98 -9.09
C MET A 258 6.30 -18.34 -10.43
N GLY A 259 5.67 -19.23 -11.21
CA GLY A 259 6.22 -19.81 -12.44
C GLY A 259 5.58 -19.25 -13.71
N LYS A 260 4.73 -20.04 -14.37
CA LYS A 260 4.20 -19.77 -15.72
C LYS A 260 3.52 -18.41 -15.87
N ALA A 261 2.80 -17.93 -14.85
CA ALA A 261 2.13 -16.64 -14.87
C ALA A 261 3.04 -15.47 -14.53
N ASN A 262 4.23 -15.73 -13.95
CA ASN A 262 5.27 -14.76 -13.63
C ASN A 262 4.78 -13.52 -12.84
N CYS A 263 3.81 -13.72 -11.94
CA CYS A 263 3.21 -12.62 -11.18
C CYS A 263 4.21 -12.03 -10.17
N THR A 264 5.18 -12.83 -9.69
CA THR A 264 6.22 -12.39 -8.75
C THR A 264 7.19 -11.36 -9.35
N GLN A 265 7.17 -11.13 -10.66
CA GLN A 265 7.93 -10.04 -11.27
C GLN A 265 7.53 -8.66 -10.67
N CYS A 266 6.25 -8.44 -10.45
CA CYS A 266 5.72 -7.20 -9.87
C CYS A 266 5.18 -7.41 -8.43
N HIS A 267 4.61 -8.58 -8.15
CA HIS A 267 4.01 -8.92 -6.86
C HIS A 267 4.94 -9.80 -6.02
N ASN A 268 6.11 -9.25 -5.65
CA ASN A 268 7.14 -9.90 -4.85
C ASN A 268 7.20 -9.34 -3.41
N GLY A 269 8.11 -9.91 -2.61
CA GLY A 269 8.27 -9.54 -1.22
C GLY A 269 7.06 -9.86 -0.32
N PRO A 270 7.16 -9.62 0.97
CA PRO A 270 6.16 -10.07 1.94
C PRO A 270 4.79 -9.41 1.77
N LEU A 271 4.74 -8.24 1.18
CA LEU A 271 3.50 -7.52 0.87
C LEU A 271 2.98 -7.78 -0.55
N LEU A 272 3.66 -8.65 -1.33
CA LEU A 272 3.28 -8.99 -2.69
C LEU A 272 3.12 -7.74 -3.58
N THR A 273 4.11 -6.86 -3.52
CA THR A 273 4.24 -5.63 -4.31
C THR A 273 5.70 -5.20 -4.33
N ASN A 274 6.16 -4.72 -5.49
CA ASN A 274 7.46 -4.05 -5.63
C ASN A 274 7.34 -2.51 -5.50
N TYR A 275 6.12 -1.98 -5.33
CA TYR A 275 5.77 -0.55 -5.30
C TYR A 275 6.09 0.23 -6.59
N GLU A 276 6.54 -0.43 -7.65
CA GLU A 276 6.80 0.18 -8.95
C GLU A 276 5.51 0.57 -9.66
N PHE A 277 5.65 1.30 -10.77
CA PHE A 277 4.53 1.82 -11.54
C PHE A 277 4.49 1.18 -12.92
N HIS A 278 3.37 0.54 -13.26
CA HIS A 278 3.18 -0.12 -14.54
C HIS A 278 1.86 0.26 -15.20
N ASN A 279 1.89 0.40 -16.52
CA ASN A 279 0.69 0.48 -17.34
C ASN A 279 0.27 -0.94 -17.73
N THR A 280 -0.79 -1.42 -17.13
CA THR A 280 -1.30 -2.78 -17.35
C THR A 280 -2.40 -2.85 -18.40
N GLY A 281 -2.52 -1.83 -19.27
CA GLY A 281 -3.50 -1.83 -20.36
C GLY A 281 -4.96 -1.77 -19.90
N VAL A 282 -5.24 -1.38 -18.65
CA VAL A 282 -6.61 -1.28 -18.12
C VAL A 282 -7.36 -0.18 -18.88
N PRO A 283 -8.57 -0.45 -19.41
CA PRO A 283 -9.33 0.56 -20.15
C PRO A 283 -9.74 1.74 -19.25
N PRO A 284 -9.74 2.97 -19.75
CA PRO A 284 -10.30 4.10 -19.03
C PRO A 284 -11.82 3.93 -18.85
N ARG A 285 -12.38 4.58 -17.84
CA ARG A 285 -13.84 4.73 -17.73
C ARG A 285 -14.25 5.98 -18.52
N ALA A 286 -15.20 5.82 -19.42
CA ALA A 286 -15.59 6.90 -20.34
C ALA A 286 -16.15 8.15 -19.62
N GLU A 287 -16.75 7.96 -18.44
CA GLU A 287 -17.34 9.01 -17.63
C GLU A 287 -16.33 9.77 -16.75
N LEU A 288 -15.06 9.34 -16.71
CA LEU A 288 -14.03 9.97 -15.91
C LEU A 288 -13.08 10.83 -16.76
N PRO A 289 -12.46 11.86 -16.17
CA PRO A 289 -11.40 12.61 -16.82
C PRO A 289 -10.24 11.70 -17.26
N ILE A 290 -9.50 12.12 -18.27
CA ILE A 290 -8.25 11.47 -18.67
C ILE A 290 -7.28 11.52 -17.48
N ASP A 291 -6.69 10.38 -17.16
CA ASP A 291 -5.73 10.20 -16.08
C ASP A 291 -4.43 9.62 -16.65
N ASP A 292 -3.37 10.41 -16.61
CA ASP A 292 -2.06 10.02 -17.11
C ASP A 292 -1.21 9.27 -16.06
N GLY A 293 -1.79 8.94 -14.89
CA GLY A 293 -1.17 8.09 -13.88
C GLY A 293 0.14 8.68 -13.33
N ARG A 294 1.20 7.88 -13.32
CA ARG A 294 2.51 8.25 -12.76
C ARG A 294 3.13 9.47 -13.43
N LEU A 295 2.90 9.68 -14.71
CA LEU A 295 3.44 10.86 -15.42
C LEU A 295 3.02 12.17 -14.73
N THR A 296 1.72 12.30 -14.44
CA THR A 296 1.21 13.47 -13.69
C THR A 296 1.57 13.39 -12.20
N GLY A 297 1.55 12.20 -11.61
CA GLY A 297 1.87 12.00 -10.18
C GLY A 297 3.31 12.37 -9.84
N ALA A 298 4.27 12.01 -10.69
CA ALA A 298 5.68 12.35 -10.50
C ALA A 298 5.92 13.87 -10.57
N ALA A 299 5.32 14.54 -11.53
CA ALA A 299 5.41 16.00 -11.62
C ALA A 299 4.72 16.70 -10.43
N SER A 300 3.65 16.11 -9.91
CA SER A 300 2.89 16.65 -8.77
C SER A 300 3.67 16.56 -7.47
N VAL A 301 4.32 15.43 -7.15
CA VAL A 301 5.06 15.27 -5.90
C VAL A 301 6.26 16.23 -5.81
N LEU A 302 6.92 16.54 -6.93
CA LEU A 302 8.03 17.51 -6.95
C LEU A 302 7.58 18.94 -6.65
N LYS A 303 6.34 19.29 -7.00
CA LYS A 303 5.75 20.62 -6.78
C LYS A 303 4.96 20.71 -5.47
N ASP A 304 4.82 19.61 -4.75
CA ASP A 304 4.01 19.56 -3.54
C ASP A 304 4.58 20.44 -2.42
N GLU A 305 3.75 21.29 -1.84
CA GLU A 305 4.10 22.12 -0.67
C GLU A 305 4.57 21.27 0.53
N PHE A 306 4.17 19.99 0.59
CA PHE A 306 4.35 19.11 1.74
C PHE A 306 5.30 17.92 1.47
N ASN A 307 6.07 17.92 0.39
CA ASN A 307 7.02 16.85 0.12
C ASN A 307 8.20 16.82 1.11
N CYS A 308 9.02 15.78 1.04
CA CYS A 308 10.18 15.58 1.90
C CYS A 308 11.12 16.81 1.97
N ARG A 309 11.26 17.57 0.88
CA ARG A 309 12.13 18.76 0.80
C ARG A 309 11.51 20.02 1.41
N SER A 310 10.24 19.96 1.76
CA SER A 310 9.48 21.11 2.23
C SER A 310 9.96 21.59 3.60
N ARG A 311 9.70 22.86 3.92
CA ARG A 311 9.98 23.43 5.26
C ARG A 311 9.17 22.78 6.39
N TRP A 312 8.14 22.00 6.03
CA TRP A 312 7.25 21.31 6.95
C TRP A 312 7.74 19.91 7.33
N SER A 313 8.68 19.36 6.58
CA SER A 313 9.37 18.11 6.90
C SER A 313 10.33 18.32 8.09
N ASP A 314 10.30 17.39 9.05
CA ASP A 314 11.21 17.44 10.21
C ASP A 314 12.66 17.08 9.83
N ASN A 315 12.84 16.37 8.71
CA ASN A 315 14.16 16.09 8.12
C ASN A 315 14.07 16.21 6.59
N ARG A 316 14.91 17.05 6.00
CA ARG A 316 14.96 17.34 4.57
C ARG A 316 16.17 16.73 3.85
N THR A 317 16.96 15.91 4.55
CA THR A 317 18.22 15.37 4.00
C THR A 317 18.05 13.95 3.43
N GLY A 318 16.99 13.25 3.75
CA GLY A 318 16.71 11.87 3.31
C GLY A 318 15.74 11.78 2.14
N CYS A 319 15.79 12.68 1.16
CA CYS A 319 14.82 12.80 0.07
C CYS A 319 15.29 12.14 -1.24
N ALA A 320 16.10 11.09 -1.17
CA ALA A 320 16.72 10.46 -2.34
C ALA A 320 15.72 10.02 -3.40
N GLU A 321 14.54 9.54 -2.99
CA GLU A 321 13.47 9.13 -3.91
C GLU A 321 13.02 10.27 -4.85
N LEU A 322 13.11 11.53 -4.39
CA LEU A 322 12.79 12.69 -5.21
C LEU A 322 13.95 13.12 -6.11
N ASP A 323 15.21 12.74 -5.78
CA ASP A 323 16.40 13.12 -6.56
C ASP A 323 16.48 12.34 -7.87
N TYR A 324 15.98 11.10 -7.88
CA TYR A 324 16.00 10.20 -9.04
C TYR A 324 14.66 10.07 -9.75
N LEU A 325 13.71 10.95 -9.41
CA LEU A 325 12.36 10.86 -9.96
C LEU A 325 12.32 11.34 -11.42
N VAL A 326 11.97 10.43 -12.32
CA VAL A 326 11.72 10.74 -13.73
C VAL A 326 10.31 11.32 -13.91
N THR A 327 10.15 12.37 -14.71
CA THR A 327 8.88 13.11 -14.86
C THR A 327 8.41 13.27 -16.31
N ASP A 328 9.20 12.89 -17.29
CA ASP A 328 8.98 13.14 -18.72
C ASP A 328 9.07 11.89 -19.60
N ASP A 329 9.06 10.71 -18.98
CA ASP A 329 9.10 9.45 -19.72
C ASP A 329 7.70 8.97 -20.08
N HIS A 330 7.46 8.71 -21.37
CA HIS A 330 6.20 8.14 -21.88
C HIS A 330 5.86 6.76 -21.30
N VAL A 331 6.83 6.05 -20.74
CA VAL A 331 6.61 4.79 -20.00
C VAL A 331 5.72 5.02 -18.77
N LEU A 332 5.74 6.23 -18.21
CA LEU A 332 4.94 6.62 -17.05
C LEU A 332 3.47 6.94 -17.39
N GLU A 333 3.13 7.08 -18.68
CA GLU A 333 1.76 7.35 -19.10
C GLU A 333 0.82 6.21 -18.69
N ARG A 334 -0.22 6.55 -17.90
CA ARG A 334 -1.20 5.59 -17.35
C ARG A 334 -0.56 4.44 -16.56
N ALA A 335 0.67 4.62 -16.07
CA ALA A 335 1.28 3.72 -15.12
C ALA A 335 0.73 3.99 -13.72
N TYR A 336 0.38 2.94 -13.00
CA TYR A 336 -0.13 3.00 -11.63
C TYR A 336 0.70 2.09 -10.74
N LYS A 337 0.78 2.49 -9.46
CA LYS A 337 1.52 1.74 -8.46
C LYS A 337 0.97 0.32 -8.34
N VAL A 338 1.86 -0.65 -8.31
CA VAL A 338 1.53 -2.05 -8.02
C VAL A 338 0.95 -2.13 -6.61
N PRO A 339 -0.33 -2.50 -6.44
CA PRO A 339 -0.90 -2.64 -5.11
C PRO A 339 -0.45 -3.94 -4.45
N SER A 340 -0.41 -3.96 -3.13
CA SER A 340 -0.29 -5.21 -2.38
C SER A 340 -1.41 -6.17 -2.75
N LEU A 341 -1.11 -7.48 -2.88
CA LEU A 341 -2.12 -8.52 -3.05
C LEU A 341 -2.63 -9.09 -1.71
N ARG A 342 -2.13 -8.60 -0.57
CA ARG A 342 -2.71 -8.98 0.73
C ARG A 342 -4.18 -8.59 0.76
N ASN A 343 -5.03 -9.50 1.19
CA ASN A 343 -6.50 -9.34 1.23
C ASN A 343 -7.15 -9.04 -0.13
N VAL A 344 -6.49 -9.36 -1.25
CA VAL A 344 -6.98 -9.03 -2.59
C VAL A 344 -8.37 -9.57 -2.89
N ALA A 345 -8.74 -10.72 -2.33
CA ALA A 345 -10.07 -11.32 -2.53
C ALA A 345 -11.22 -10.45 -1.97
N GLU A 346 -10.95 -9.63 -0.95
CA GLU A 346 -11.92 -8.75 -0.29
C GLU A 346 -11.97 -7.35 -0.91
N ARG A 347 -11.22 -7.10 -1.99
CA ARG A 347 -11.01 -5.77 -2.55
C ARG A 347 -11.77 -5.49 -3.84
N ALA A 348 -12.83 -6.21 -4.11
CA ALA A 348 -13.71 -5.87 -5.23
C ALA A 348 -14.39 -4.50 -5.02
N PRO A 349 -14.64 -3.74 -6.13
CA PRO A 349 -14.18 -3.91 -7.49
C PRO A 349 -12.70 -3.52 -7.68
N TYR A 350 -12.06 -4.01 -8.74
CA TYR A 350 -10.62 -3.96 -8.94
C TYR A 350 -10.15 -2.86 -9.89
N MET A 351 -8.84 -2.63 -9.92
CA MET A 351 -8.10 -1.61 -10.63
C MET A 351 -8.28 -0.20 -10.03
N ASN A 352 -7.59 0.79 -10.60
CA ASN A 352 -7.51 2.14 -10.05
C ASN A 352 -8.84 2.91 -10.00
N ALA A 353 -9.82 2.51 -10.82
CA ALA A 353 -11.16 3.11 -10.83
C ALA A 353 -12.28 2.05 -10.85
N GLY A 354 -12.02 0.83 -10.31
CA GLY A 354 -13.02 -0.22 -10.17
C GLY A 354 -13.54 -0.78 -11.49
N GLN A 355 -12.66 -0.86 -12.51
CA GLN A 355 -13.04 -1.29 -13.86
C GLN A 355 -13.50 -2.76 -13.92
N PHE A 356 -13.03 -3.61 -13.02
CA PHE A 356 -13.38 -5.04 -12.99
C PHE A 356 -14.08 -5.41 -11.68
N ALA A 357 -15.21 -6.10 -11.78
CA ALA A 357 -16.02 -6.47 -10.63
C ALA A 357 -15.48 -7.70 -9.87
N THR A 358 -14.72 -8.58 -10.54
CA THR A 358 -14.29 -9.87 -9.98
C THR A 358 -12.81 -10.16 -10.24
N LEU A 359 -12.17 -10.98 -9.38
CA LEU A 359 -10.82 -11.50 -9.62
C LEU A 359 -10.72 -12.25 -10.95
N LYS A 360 -11.76 -13.00 -11.31
CA LYS A 360 -11.79 -13.66 -12.61
C LYS A 360 -11.60 -12.69 -13.77
N GLN A 361 -12.29 -11.54 -13.75
CA GLN A 361 -12.13 -10.51 -14.79
C GLN A 361 -10.72 -9.92 -14.81
N VAL A 362 -10.09 -9.75 -13.64
CA VAL A 362 -8.68 -9.32 -13.51
C VAL A 362 -7.76 -10.35 -14.16
N LEU A 363 -7.90 -11.63 -13.83
CA LEU A 363 -7.09 -12.71 -14.38
C LEU A 363 -7.30 -12.90 -15.88
N ASP A 364 -8.54 -12.80 -16.35
CA ASP A 364 -8.87 -12.82 -17.79
C ASP A 364 -8.20 -11.65 -18.53
N HIS A 365 -8.13 -10.45 -17.91
CA HIS A 365 -7.44 -9.29 -18.47
C HIS A 365 -5.94 -9.56 -18.62
N TYR A 366 -5.25 -10.01 -17.56
CA TYR A 366 -3.83 -10.36 -17.62
C TYR A 366 -3.55 -11.51 -18.59
N ASN A 367 -4.46 -12.50 -18.65
CA ASN A 367 -4.31 -13.61 -19.58
C ASN A 367 -4.36 -13.17 -21.05
N ARG A 368 -5.18 -12.16 -21.38
CA ARG A 368 -5.27 -11.58 -22.73
C ARG A 368 -4.15 -10.57 -23.01
N ALA A 369 -3.71 -9.82 -21.99
CA ALA A 369 -2.76 -8.72 -22.10
C ALA A 369 -3.07 -7.76 -23.25
N PRO A 370 -4.18 -7.03 -23.20
CA PRO A 370 -4.55 -6.10 -24.27
C PRO A 370 -3.51 -4.98 -24.40
N ALA A 371 -3.43 -4.40 -25.59
CA ALA A 371 -2.62 -3.20 -25.80
C ALA A 371 -3.07 -2.06 -24.86
N ALA A 372 -2.13 -1.26 -24.40
CA ALA A 372 -2.45 -0.08 -23.60
C ALA A 372 -3.22 0.94 -24.46
N PRO A 373 -4.30 1.53 -23.93
CA PRO A 373 -5.05 2.59 -24.66
C PRO A 373 -4.19 3.84 -24.94
N LYS A 374 -3.19 4.09 -24.08
CA LYS A 374 -2.19 5.15 -24.21
C LYS A 374 -0.94 4.73 -23.44
N GLY A 375 0.23 5.18 -23.85
CA GLY A 375 1.50 4.82 -23.27
C GLY A 375 1.94 3.39 -23.65
N HIS A 376 2.83 2.83 -22.86
CA HIS A 376 3.43 1.50 -23.11
C HIS A 376 2.99 0.49 -22.05
N THR A 377 2.77 -0.77 -22.46
CA THR A 377 2.58 -1.90 -21.54
C THR A 377 3.58 -2.99 -21.80
N GLU A 378 4.14 -3.54 -20.72
CA GLU A 378 5.06 -4.69 -20.77
C GLU A 378 4.31 -6.03 -20.72
N LEU A 379 3.00 -6.01 -20.50
CA LEU A 379 2.20 -7.22 -20.37
C LEU A 379 2.25 -8.07 -21.64
N LYS A 380 2.39 -9.37 -21.44
CA LYS A 380 2.30 -10.39 -22.48
C LYS A 380 1.23 -11.41 -22.11
N SER A 381 0.49 -11.90 -23.11
CA SER A 381 -0.52 -12.95 -22.88
C SER A 381 0.08 -14.15 -22.14
N LEU A 382 -0.53 -14.51 -21.02
CA LEU A 382 -0.08 -15.61 -20.16
C LEU A 382 -0.38 -16.99 -20.79
N ARG A 383 -1.35 -17.07 -21.72
CA ARG A 383 -1.78 -18.31 -22.38
C ARG A 383 -2.16 -19.40 -21.36
N LEU A 384 -2.80 -19.00 -20.28
CA LEU A 384 -3.30 -19.92 -19.27
C LEU A 384 -4.62 -20.53 -19.71
N LYS A 385 -4.82 -21.81 -19.37
CA LYS A 385 -6.08 -22.52 -19.55
C LYS A 385 -7.09 -22.08 -18.50
N THR A 386 -8.37 -22.33 -18.75
CA THR A 386 -9.46 -21.99 -17.80
C THR A 386 -9.22 -22.57 -16.40
N GLU A 387 -8.72 -23.82 -16.34
CA GLU A 387 -8.40 -24.47 -15.08
C GLU A 387 -7.24 -23.79 -14.34
N GLU A 388 -6.18 -23.40 -15.07
CA GLU A 388 -5.04 -22.67 -14.49
C GLU A 388 -5.45 -21.28 -13.95
N LEU A 389 -6.40 -20.60 -14.61
CA LEU A 389 -6.95 -19.33 -14.12
C LEU A 389 -7.77 -19.56 -12.84
N ARG A 390 -8.55 -20.63 -12.74
CA ARG A 390 -9.31 -21.02 -11.55
C ARG A 390 -8.36 -21.32 -10.38
N GLN A 391 -7.28 -22.04 -10.63
CA GLN A 391 -6.26 -22.35 -9.62
C GLN A 391 -5.54 -21.08 -9.13
N LEU A 392 -5.19 -20.16 -10.04
CA LEU A 392 -4.62 -18.86 -9.68
C LEU A 392 -5.58 -18.05 -8.80
N GLU A 393 -6.86 -18.00 -9.13
CA GLU A 393 -7.88 -17.34 -8.30
C GLU A 393 -7.99 -18.00 -6.92
N ALA A 394 -7.98 -19.34 -6.86
CA ALA A 394 -7.99 -20.08 -5.61
C ALA A 394 -6.78 -19.70 -4.72
N PHE A 395 -5.58 -19.62 -5.29
CA PHE A 395 -4.39 -19.13 -4.57
C PHE A 395 -4.57 -17.70 -4.06
N LEU A 396 -5.00 -16.75 -4.89
CA LEU A 396 -5.17 -15.35 -4.48
C LEU A 396 -6.12 -15.21 -3.28
N ARG A 397 -7.12 -16.08 -3.15
CA ARG A 397 -8.03 -16.12 -1.99
C ARG A 397 -7.35 -16.58 -0.70
N THR A 398 -6.22 -17.28 -0.77
CA THR A 398 -5.45 -17.69 0.41
C THR A 398 -4.67 -16.54 1.06
N LEU A 399 -4.56 -15.40 0.38
CA LEU A 399 -3.84 -14.20 0.83
C LEU A 399 -4.67 -13.33 1.79
N THR A 400 -5.90 -13.75 2.11
CA THR A 400 -6.79 -13.06 3.05
C THR A 400 -6.41 -13.40 4.49
N GLY A 401 -6.11 -12.38 5.26
CA GLY A 401 -5.82 -12.40 6.69
C GLY A 401 -6.41 -11.17 7.39
N PRO A 402 -6.36 -11.09 8.72
CA PRO A 402 -6.85 -9.91 9.44
C PRO A 402 -5.96 -8.69 9.18
N SER A 403 -6.57 -7.50 9.09
CA SER A 403 -5.84 -6.27 9.31
C SER A 403 -5.77 -5.98 10.81
N VAL A 404 -4.58 -5.63 11.31
CA VAL A 404 -4.32 -5.41 12.73
C VAL A 404 -3.83 -4.00 12.98
N VAL A 405 -4.22 -3.43 14.12
CA VAL A 405 -3.69 -2.14 14.58
C VAL A 405 -2.75 -2.41 15.75
N ASN A 406 -1.45 -2.37 15.50
CA ASN A 406 -0.43 -2.67 16.49
C ASN A 406 -0.49 -1.72 17.69
N GLY A 407 -0.51 -2.28 18.92
CA GLY A 407 -0.54 -1.53 20.17
C GLY A 407 -1.87 -0.78 20.43
N ALA A 408 -2.94 -1.07 19.69
CA ALA A 408 -4.29 -0.70 20.10
C ALA A 408 -4.71 -1.61 21.27
N ALA A 409 -5.42 -1.04 22.24
CA ALA A 409 -6.13 -1.88 23.21
C ALA A 409 -7.15 -2.74 22.47
N PRO A 410 -7.37 -4.01 22.85
CA PRO A 410 -8.38 -4.84 22.22
C PRO A 410 -9.70 -4.09 22.24
N ARG A 411 -10.32 -3.88 21.09
CA ARG A 411 -11.66 -3.31 21.00
C ARG A 411 -12.60 -4.30 21.67
N GLY A 412 -13.16 -3.94 22.81
CA GLY A 412 -14.23 -4.70 23.41
C GLY A 412 -15.41 -4.82 22.43
N PRO A 413 -16.20 -5.92 22.46
CA PRO A 413 -17.35 -6.07 21.59
C PRO A 413 -18.35 -4.95 21.89
N GLY A 414 -18.57 -4.05 20.93
CA GLY A 414 -19.69 -3.11 20.91
C GLY A 414 -19.44 -1.79 21.65
N ARG A 415 -19.06 -0.76 20.93
CA ARG A 415 -19.62 0.60 21.09
C ARG A 415 -19.79 1.24 19.73
#